data_7634a4649b3245873956828a70a124c6
#
_entry.id   7634a4649b3245873956828a70a124c6
#
_cell.length_a   1.000
_cell.length_b   1.000
_cell.length_c   1.000
_cell.angle_alpha   90.00
_cell.angle_beta   90.00
_cell.angle_gamma   90.00
#
_symmetry.space_group_name_H-M   'P 1'
#
loop_
_entity.id
_entity.type
_entity.pdbx_description
1 polymer ?
#
loop_
_entity_poly.entity_id
_entity_poly.type
_entity_poly.pdbx_seq_one_letter_code
_entity_poly.pdbx_strand_id
1 'polypeptide(L)'
;ALSSSPETYRMTDEEIRRIESEYWAEYRRIKHEQIKFIVEHKSSLAGVYALYQRLPGETYLFNLDGDVIYYRMVAEAIEERYPESSYLPLLASEIARMDARQNLMSNIAETNFPDVELPDMFGRKVRLSSLQGKVVLVDFWSAELGNSNAINAELKEVYAEYADRGFEIYQIGVDVSKDIWINAVQEQQLPWISVCDFRGRNSPALGLYNVQKLPANFLIDREGIVVARDLYGTGLQRALEAQFE
;
A
#
# COMPACT_ATOMS: atom_id res chain seq x y z
N ALA A 1 32.11 -41.05 19.11
CA ALA A 1 31.85 -39.62 19.19
C ALA A 1 30.42 -39.40 18.72
N LEU A 2 29.51 -39.17 19.67
CA LEU A 2 28.09 -38.91 19.42
C LEU A 2 27.91 -37.41 19.23
N SER A 3 27.63 -37.00 18.01
CA SER A 3 27.15 -35.67 17.70
C SER A 3 25.60 -35.67 17.85
N SER A 4 25.12 -35.35 19.04
CA SER A 4 23.71 -35.01 19.23
C SER A 4 23.51 -33.56 18.81
N SER A 5 22.88 -33.34 17.65
CA SER A 5 22.32 -32.06 17.29
C SER A 5 21.29 -31.68 18.36
N PRO A 6 21.22 -30.40 18.83
CA PRO A 6 20.19 -29.99 19.75
C PRO A 6 18.83 -30.15 19.05
N GLU A 7 17.93 -30.93 19.63
CA GLU A 7 16.52 -30.98 19.19
C GLU A 7 15.97 -29.56 19.20
N THR A 8 15.63 -29.05 18.05
CA THR A 8 14.98 -27.73 17.94
C THR A 8 13.58 -27.89 18.53
N TYR A 9 13.38 -27.39 19.74
CA TYR A 9 12.06 -27.35 20.37
C TYR A 9 11.08 -26.61 19.47
N ARG A 10 10.03 -27.29 19.04
CA ARG A 10 8.91 -26.67 18.31
C ARG A 10 7.75 -26.53 19.26
N MET A 11 7.29 -25.30 19.43
CA MET A 11 6.10 -25.00 20.22
C MET A 11 4.89 -25.68 19.60
N THR A 12 3.99 -26.16 20.45
CA THR A 12 2.70 -26.69 20.02
C THR A 12 1.75 -25.55 19.66
N ASP A 13 0.73 -25.81 18.83
CA ASP A 13 -0.27 -24.81 18.47
C ASP A 13 -1.05 -24.27 19.69
N GLU A 14 -1.16 -25.06 20.76
CA GLU A 14 -1.80 -24.64 22.01
C GLU A 14 -0.90 -23.68 22.79
N GLU A 15 0.40 -23.92 22.85
CA GLU A 15 1.37 -23.02 23.45
C GLU A 15 1.44 -21.69 22.71
N ILE A 16 1.43 -21.73 21.37
CA ILE A 16 1.43 -20.53 20.51
C ILE A 16 0.17 -19.69 20.83
N ARG A 17 -1.03 -20.29 20.76
CA ARG A 17 -2.29 -19.58 21.05
C ARG A 17 -2.34 -18.99 22.46
N ARG A 18 -1.80 -19.69 23.45
CA ARG A 18 -1.73 -19.17 24.82
C ARG A 18 -0.83 -17.94 24.90
N ILE A 19 0.38 -18.00 24.32
CA ILE A 19 1.32 -16.88 24.31
C ILE A 19 0.74 -15.68 23.55
N GLU A 20 0.11 -15.91 22.41
CA GLU A 20 -0.58 -14.86 21.66
C GLU A 20 -1.69 -14.20 22.48
N SER A 21 -2.50 -15.00 23.17
CA SER A 21 -3.57 -14.48 24.05
C SER A 21 -3.04 -13.62 25.19
N GLU A 22 -1.98 -14.09 25.86
CA GLU A 22 -1.30 -13.37 26.93
C GLU A 22 -0.65 -12.07 26.41
N TYR A 23 0.00 -12.14 25.24
CA TYR A 23 0.59 -10.98 24.57
C TYR A 23 -0.48 -9.90 24.27
N TRP A 24 -1.59 -10.29 23.63
CA TRP A 24 -2.65 -9.35 23.31
C TRP A 24 -3.39 -8.77 24.52
N ALA A 25 -3.48 -9.53 25.60
CA ALA A 25 -4.03 -9.03 26.87
C ALA A 25 -3.13 -7.92 27.44
N GLU A 26 -1.81 -8.18 27.49
CA GLU A 26 -0.83 -7.22 28.00
C GLU A 26 -0.70 -6.00 27.09
N TYR A 27 -0.70 -6.18 25.76
CA TYR A 27 -0.72 -5.10 24.78
C TYR A 27 -1.90 -4.14 25.03
N ARG A 28 -3.12 -4.68 25.19
CA ARG A 28 -4.32 -3.88 25.47
C ARG A 28 -4.19 -3.13 26.79
N ARG A 29 -3.64 -3.75 27.82
CA ARG A 29 -3.42 -3.13 29.13
C ARG A 29 -2.46 -1.95 29.02
N ILE A 30 -1.30 -2.15 28.39
CA ILE A 30 -0.29 -1.11 28.20
C ILE A 30 -0.87 0.04 27.37
N LYS A 31 -1.53 -0.27 26.25
CA LYS A 31 -2.14 0.74 25.37
C LYS A 31 -3.18 1.56 26.12
N HIS A 32 -3.99 0.94 26.96
CA HIS A 32 -5.02 1.63 27.75
C HIS A 32 -4.39 2.64 28.75
N GLU A 33 -3.35 2.23 29.47
CA GLU A 33 -2.63 3.13 30.38
C GLU A 33 -1.94 4.28 29.63
N GLN A 34 -1.40 3.99 28.47
CA GLN A 34 -0.77 5.02 27.61
C GLN A 34 -1.81 6.02 27.07
N ILE A 35 -3.00 5.56 26.71
CA ILE A 35 -4.12 6.43 26.29
C ILE A 35 -4.48 7.39 27.43
N LYS A 36 -4.65 6.91 28.66
CA LYS A 36 -4.91 7.76 29.83
C LYS A 36 -3.85 8.83 29.98
N PHE A 37 -2.57 8.43 29.91
CA PHE A 37 -1.45 9.35 30.02
C PHE A 37 -1.48 10.42 28.93
N ILE A 38 -1.75 10.04 27.65
CA ILE A 38 -1.84 10.98 26.53
C ILE A 38 -2.96 11.98 26.76
N VAL A 39 -4.15 11.53 27.17
CA VAL A 39 -5.31 12.39 27.43
C VAL A 39 -5.01 13.40 28.55
N GLU A 40 -4.38 12.97 29.63
CA GLU A 40 -4.02 13.81 30.78
C GLU A 40 -2.92 14.82 30.44
N HIS A 41 -2.01 14.48 29.50
CA HIS A 41 -0.82 15.27 29.18
C HIS A 41 -0.84 15.82 27.74
N LYS A 42 -1.99 15.86 27.06
CA LYS A 42 -2.13 16.22 25.64
C LYS A 42 -1.51 17.58 25.27
N SER A 43 -1.53 18.55 26.18
CA SER A 43 -0.98 19.90 25.97
C SER A 43 0.49 20.04 26.38
N SER A 44 1.21 18.94 26.53
CA SER A 44 2.63 18.92 26.88
C SER A 44 3.44 18.06 25.93
N LEU A 45 4.76 18.32 25.87
CA LEU A 45 5.67 17.47 25.08
C LEU A 45 5.71 16.01 25.56
N ALA A 46 5.31 15.74 26.80
CA ALA A 46 5.19 14.37 27.30
C ALA A 46 4.06 13.61 26.56
N GLY A 47 2.93 14.28 26.23
CA GLY A 47 1.88 13.70 25.38
C GLY A 47 2.38 13.40 23.98
N VAL A 48 3.15 14.31 23.36
CA VAL A 48 3.78 14.05 22.06
C VAL A 48 4.70 12.84 22.14
N TYR A 49 5.58 12.77 23.13
CA TYR A 49 6.51 11.65 23.31
C TYR A 49 5.79 10.33 23.50
N ALA A 50 4.67 10.34 24.22
CA ALA A 50 3.86 9.15 24.49
C ALA A 50 3.26 8.52 23.20
N LEU A 51 2.93 9.33 22.18
CA LEU A 51 2.44 8.84 20.89
C LEU A 51 3.48 7.97 20.13
N TYR A 52 4.78 8.22 20.36
CA TYR A 52 5.87 7.54 19.66
C TYR A 52 6.51 6.40 20.46
N GLN A 53 5.84 5.92 21.52
CA GLN A 53 6.31 4.78 22.29
C GLN A 53 6.22 3.49 21.50
N ARG A 54 7.19 2.58 21.73
CA ARG A 54 7.29 1.27 21.10
C ARG A 54 7.35 0.18 22.13
N LEU A 55 6.79 -0.97 21.82
CA LEU A 55 7.08 -2.21 22.53
C LEU A 55 8.34 -2.87 21.97
N PRO A 56 9.09 -3.64 22.75
CA PRO A 56 10.27 -4.36 22.26
C PRO A 56 9.92 -5.27 21.08
N GLY A 57 10.64 -5.10 19.95
CA GLY A 57 10.41 -5.87 18.73
C GLY A 57 9.25 -5.39 17.87
N GLU A 58 8.52 -4.36 18.29
CA GLU A 58 7.33 -3.87 17.60
C GLU A 58 7.52 -2.49 16.97
N THR A 59 6.59 -2.14 16.11
CA THR A 59 6.38 -0.79 15.61
C THR A 59 5.82 0.13 16.72
N TYR A 60 5.39 1.32 16.38
CA TYR A 60 4.77 2.22 17.36
C TYR A 60 3.50 1.62 17.95
N LEU A 61 3.27 1.85 19.24
CA LEU A 61 2.07 1.41 19.98
C LEU A 61 0.78 2.03 19.40
N PHE A 62 0.89 3.26 18.86
CA PHE A 62 -0.18 4.01 18.20
C PHE A 62 0.05 4.01 16.69
N ASN A 63 -0.24 2.90 16.03
CA ASN A 63 -0.05 2.74 14.58
C ASN A 63 -1.29 2.18 13.85
N LEU A 64 -2.39 1.94 14.57
CA LEU A 64 -3.65 1.50 14.00
C LEU A 64 -4.44 2.70 13.45
N ASP A 65 -5.34 2.45 12.50
CA ASP A 65 -6.10 3.51 11.84
C ASP A 65 -6.96 4.34 12.82
N GLY A 66 -7.52 3.70 13.84
CA GLY A 66 -8.26 4.40 14.88
C GLY A 66 -7.41 5.25 15.84
N ASP A 67 -6.09 5.11 15.81
CA ASP A 67 -5.20 5.85 16.70
C ASP A 67 -5.00 7.31 16.27
N VAL A 68 -5.37 7.68 15.04
CA VAL A 68 -5.28 9.05 14.51
C VAL A 68 -5.96 10.08 15.42
N ILE A 69 -6.99 9.69 16.16
CA ILE A 69 -7.72 10.56 17.09
C ILE A 69 -6.80 11.12 18.18
N TYR A 70 -5.85 10.30 18.67
CA TYR A 70 -4.91 10.73 19.71
C TYR A 70 -3.85 11.69 19.15
N TYR A 71 -3.40 11.49 17.90
CA TYR A 71 -2.49 12.41 17.23
C TYR A 71 -3.16 13.77 16.99
N ARG A 72 -4.42 13.80 16.55
CA ARG A 72 -5.19 15.05 16.38
C ARG A 72 -5.37 15.78 17.72
N MET A 73 -5.80 15.07 18.76
CA MET A 73 -6.01 15.64 20.09
C MET A 73 -4.74 16.30 20.64
N VAL A 74 -3.59 15.65 20.46
CA VAL A 74 -2.30 16.20 20.91
C VAL A 74 -1.86 17.35 20.01
N ALA A 75 -2.02 17.24 18.68
CA ALA A 75 -1.66 18.32 17.75
C ALA A 75 -2.43 19.60 18.05
N GLU A 76 -3.76 19.52 18.20
CA GLU A 76 -4.61 20.68 18.55
C GLU A 76 -4.20 21.32 19.88
N ALA A 77 -3.96 20.50 20.92
CA ALA A 77 -3.58 21.00 22.24
C ALA A 77 -2.14 21.60 22.26
N ILE A 78 -1.23 21.09 21.43
CA ILE A 78 0.11 21.65 21.26
C ILE A 78 0.06 22.93 20.43
N GLU A 79 -0.74 22.99 19.37
CA GLU A 79 -0.90 24.19 18.53
C GLU A 79 -1.47 25.37 19.36
N GLU A 80 -2.48 25.11 20.19
CA GLU A 80 -3.05 26.11 21.09
C GLU A 80 -2.02 26.67 22.08
N ARG A 81 -1.16 25.80 22.64
CA ARG A 81 -0.22 26.19 23.73
C ARG A 81 1.15 26.60 23.19
N TYR A 82 1.60 26.01 22.10
CA TYR A 82 2.93 26.20 21.52
C TYR A 82 2.86 26.27 19.98
N PRO A 83 2.29 27.36 19.42
CA PRO A 83 2.03 27.46 17.98
C PRO A 83 3.28 27.39 17.10
N GLU A 84 4.45 27.71 17.66
CA GLU A 84 5.76 27.62 16.98
C GLU A 84 6.47 26.29 17.21
N SER A 85 5.79 25.28 17.73
CA SER A 85 6.40 23.99 18.05
C SER A 85 6.88 23.26 16.79
N SER A 86 8.13 22.83 16.78
CA SER A 86 8.71 22.00 15.71
C SER A 86 8.09 20.62 15.60
N TYR A 87 7.27 20.18 16.56
CA TYR A 87 6.53 18.92 16.52
C TYR A 87 5.25 19.00 15.71
N LEU A 88 4.69 20.20 15.46
CA LEU A 88 3.44 20.35 14.70
C LEU A 88 3.54 19.80 13.25
N PRO A 89 4.59 20.10 12.47
CA PRO A 89 4.75 19.50 11.15
C PRO A 89 4.89 17.97 11.19
N LEU A 90 5.53 17.41 12.22
CA LEU A 90 5.67 15.97 12.41
C LEU A 90 4.33 15.31 12.69
N LEU A 91 3.54 15.87 13.63
CA LEU A 91 2.20 15.39 13.96
C LEU A 91 1.27 15.48 12.74
N ALA A 92 1.30 16.61 12.01
CA ALA A 92 0.51 16.78 10.79
C ALA A 92 0.84 15.74 9.71
N SER A 93 2.13 15.41 9.54
CA SER A 93 2.57 14.37 8.60
C SER A 93 2.06 12.99 9.00
N GLU A 94 2.11 12.63 10.30
CA GLU A 94 1.59 11.35 10.78
C GLU A 94 0.07 11.25 10.67
N ILE A 95 -0.66 12.32 10.98
CA ILE A 95 -2.11 12.40 10.79
C ILE A 95 -2.45 12.19 9.31
N ALA A 96 -1.79 12.93 8.40
CA ALA A 96 -2.03 12.80 6.96
C ALA A 96 -1.75 11.37 6.46
N ARG A 97 -0.70 10.71 6.97
CA ARG A 97 -0.37 9.31 6.64
C ARG A 97 -1.45 8.34 7.11
N MET A 98 -1.94 8.51 8.35
CA MET A 98 -2.99 7.65 8.92
C MET A 98 -4.33 7.86 8.20
N ASP A 99 -4.68 9.12 7.89
CA ASP A 99 -5.90 9.44 7.14
C ASP A 99 -5.87 8.88 5.71
N ALA A 100 -4.73 8.99 5.04
CA ALA A 100 -4.56 8.40 3.72
C ALA A 100 -4.78 6.88 3.77
N ARG A 101 -4.24 6.20 4.80
CA ARG A 101 -4.44 4.76 5.00
C ARG A 101 -5.90 4.42 5.33
N GLN A 102 -6.57 5.20 6.16
CA GLN A 102 -7.98 5.00 6.52
C GLN A 102 -8.91 5.25 5.32
N ASN A 103 -8.66 6.31 4.54
CA ASN A 103 -9.40 6.59 3.30
C ASN A 103 -9.22 5.48 2.28
N LEU A 104 -8.04 4.88 2.25
CA LEU A 104 -7.75 3.72 1.43
C LEU A 104 -8.60 2.52 1.84
N MET A 105 -8.64 2.20 3.14
CA MET A 105 -9.41 1.06 3.65
C MET A 105 -10.92 1.24 3.43
N SER A 106 -11.44 2.48 3.52
CA SER A 106 -12.83 2.77 3.17
C SER A 106 -13.08 2.64 1.66
N ASN A 107 -12.15 3.07 0.81
CA ASN A 107 -12.26 2.88 -0.64
C ASN A 107 -12.21 1.39 -1.03
N ILE A 108 -11.38 0.58 -0.36
CA ILE A 108 -11.37 -0.88 -0.53
C ILE A 108 -12.73 -1.48 -0.15
N ALA A 109 -13.41 -0.97 0.90
CA ALA A 109 -14.73 -1.44 1.30
C ALA A 109 -15.82 -1.15 0.24
N GLU A 110 -15.65 -0.10 -0.58
CA GLU A 110 -16.56 0.25 -1.67
C GLU A 110 -16.23 -0.46 -3.00
N THR A 111 -14.95 -0.72 -3.27
CA THR A 111 -14.47 -1.22 -4.57
C THR A 111 -13.84 -2.60 -4.52
N ASN A 112 -13.64 -3.19 -3.33
CA ASN A 112 -12.89 -4.45 -3.09
C ASN A 112 -11.42 -4.42 -3.52
N PHE A 113 -10.90 -3.25 -3.96
CA PHE A 113 -9.50 -3.03 -4.31
C PHE A 113 -9.07 -1.59 -3.95
N PRO A 114 -7.77 -1.31 -3.76
CA PRO A 114 -7.27 0.04 -3.54
C PRO A 114 -7.51 0.91 -4.78
N ASP A 115 -8.45 1.86 -4.69
CA ASP A 115 -8.72 2.77 -5.81
C ASP A 115 -7.66 3.86 -5.90
N VAL A 116 -7.21 4.15 -7.10
CA VAL A 116 -6.23 5.20 -7.40
C VAL A 116 -6.72 6.07 -8.54
N GLU A 117 -6.40 7.36 -8.49
CA GLU A 117 -6.67 8.33 -9.55
C GLU A 117 -5.38 9.05 -9.90
N LEU A 118 -4.85 8.78 -11.08
CA LEU A 118 -3.57 9.32 -11.55
C LEU A 118 -3.70 9.96 -12.94
N PRO A 119 -2.85 10.95 -13.28
CA PRO A 119 -2.87 11.58 -14.59
C PRO A 119 -2.28 10.68 -15.68
N ASP A 120 -2.90 10.68 -16.86
CA ASP A 120 -2.35 10.12 -18.09
C ASP A 120 -1.29 11.07 -18.71
N MET A 121 -0.72 10.69 -19.87
CA MET A 121 0.27 11.50 -20.57
C MET A 121 -0.26 12.89 -21.00
N PHE A 122 -1.57 13.05 -21.10
CA PHE A 122 -2.25 14.31 -21.46
C PHE A 122 -2.66 15.12 -20.23
N GLY A 123 -2.40 14.63 -19.03
CA GLY A 123 -2.79 15.26 -17.75
C GLY A 123 -4.23 15.01 -17.32
N ARG A 124 -4.97 14.15 -18.04
CA ARG A 124 -6.33 13.76 -17.66
C ARG A 124 -6.26 12.74 -16.54
N LYS A 125 -7.00 12.97 -15.48
CA LYS A 125 -7.09 12.03 -14.37
C LYS A 125 -7.91 10.80 -14.76
N VAL A 126 -7.33 9.63 -14.60
CA VAL A 126 -7.97 8.34 -14.83
C VAL A 126 -8.06 7.60 -13.51
N ARG A 127 -9.27 7.22 -13.14
CA ARG A 127 -9.56 6.50 -11.91
C ARG A 127 -9.64 5.00 -12.20
N LEU A 128 -8.96 4.18 -11.38
CA LEU A 128 -8.97 2.73 -11.55
C LEU A 128 -10.39 2.14 -11.43
N SER A 129 -11.20 2.64 -10.48
CA SER A 129 -12.59 2.19 -10.30
C SER A 129 -13.50 2.49 -11.50
N SER A 130 -13.08 3.35 -12.45
CA SER A 130 -13.81 3.53 -13.72
C SER A 130 -13.77 2.30 -14.62
N LEU A 131 -12.93 1.32 -14.31
CA LEU A 131 -12.77 0.07 -15.04
C LEU A 131 -13.54 -1.10 -14.40
N GLN A 132 -14.36 -0.83 -13.38
CA GLN A 132 -15.17 -1.84 -12.72
C GLN A 132 -16.03 -2.62 -13.74
N GLY A 133 -16.13 -3.93 -13.56
CA GLY A 133 -16.79 -4.83 -14.51
C GLY A 133 -15.87 -5.40 -15.60
N LYS A 134 -14.63 -4.93 -15.68
CA LYS A 134 -13.56 -5.53 -16.49
C LYS A 134 -12.64 -6.39 -15.63
N VAL A 135 -11.92 -7.31 -16.25
CA VAL A 135 -10.71 -7.91 -15.65
C VAL A 135 -9.56 -6.93 -15.86
N VAL A 136 -8.91 -6.49 -14.77
CA VAL A 136 -7.90 -5.43 -14.83
C VAL A 136 -6.57 -5.91 -14.28
N LEU A 137 -5.51 -5.74 -15.06
CA LEU A 137 -4.14 -5.87 -14.56
C LEU A 137 -3.63 -4.48 -14.13
N VAL A 138 -3.48 -4.29 -12.83
CA VAL A 138 -2.77 -3.11 -12.27
C VAL A 138 -1.30 -3.42 -12.28
N ASP A 139 -0.53 -2.77 -13.16
CA ASP A 139 0.89 -3.05 -13.36
C ASP A 139 1.75 -1.85 -12.96
N PHE A 140 2.71 -2.08 -12.07
CA PHE A 140 3.67 -1.08 -11.59
C PHE A 140 5.01 -1.26 -12.30
N TRP A 141 5.42 -0.26 -13.04
CA TRP A 141 6.62 -0.28 -13.85
C TRP A 141 7.44 1.01 -13.79
N SER A 142 8.58 1.04 -14.42
CA SER A 142 9.33 2.27 -14.67
C SER A 142 10.02 2.17 -16.05
N ALA A 143 10.01 3.28 -16.78
CA ALA A 143 10.68 3.38 -18.07
C ALA A 143 12.21 3.17 -17.97
N GLU A 144 12.78 3.44 -16.78
CA GLU A 144 14.22 3.30 -16.52
C GLU A 144 14.64 1.86 -16.12
N LEU A 145 13.68 0.93 -15.94
CA LEU A 145 14.01 -0.48 -15.67
C LEU A 145 14.46 -1.20 -16.94
N GLY A 146 15.60 -1.85 -16.88
CA GLY A 146 16.24 -2.47 -18.06
C GLY A 146 15.44 -3.62 -18.72
N ASN A 147 14.46 -4.20 -18.03
CA ASN A 147 13.58 -5.25 -18.53
C ASN A 147 12.16 -4.78 -18.92
N SER A 148 11.85 -3.49 -18.77
CA SER A 148 10.51 -2.94 -19.05
C SER A 148 10.04 -3.19 -20.47
N ASN A 149 10.93 -3.05 -21.47
CA ASN A 149 10.58 -3.27 -22.87
C ASN A 149 10.16 -4.72 -23.14
N ALA A 150 10.85 -5.69 -22.53
CA ALA A 150 10.53 -7.10 -22.69
C ALA A 150 9.19 -7.45 -22.06
N ILE A 151 8.95 -6.97 -20.83
CA ILE A 151 7.68 -7.17 -20.12
C ILE A 151 6.52 -6.53 -20.89
N ASN A 152 6.67 -5.29 -21.31
CA ASN A 152 5.63 -4.61 -22.09
C ASN A 152 5.36 -5.29 -23.45
N ALA A 153 6.35 -5.90 -24.08
CA ALA A 153 6.14 -6.70 -25.29
C ALA A 153 5.26 -7.92 -25.02
N GLU A 154 5.53 -8.68 -23.94
CA GLU A 154 4.68 -9.79 -23.52
C GLU A 154 3.25 -9.34 -23.16
N LEU A 155 3.12 -8.21 -22.46
CA LEU A 155 1.81 -7.64 -22.08
C LEU A 155 1.00 -7.24 -23.34
N LYS A 156 1.65 -6.77 -24.42
CA LYS A 156 0.95 -6.44 -25.68
C LYS A 156 0.33 -7.67 -26.35
N GLU A 157 1.04 -8.81 -26.34
CA GLU A 157 0.50 -10.05 -26.91
C GLU A 157 -0.76 -10.47 -26.15
N VAL A 158 -0.68 -10.47 -24.83
CA VAL A 158 -1.82 -10.78 -23.96
C VAL A 158 -2.96 -9.78 -24.12
N TYR A 159 -2.65 -8.50 -24.16
CA TYR A 159 -3.65 -7.44 -24.35
C TYR A 159 -4.38 -7.55 -25.66
N ALA A 160 -3.67 -7.85 -26.75
CA ALA A 160 -4.27 -8.06 -28.06
C ALA A 160 -5.24 -9.23 -28.09
N GLU A 161 -5.04 -10.27 -27.28
CA GLU A 161 -5.91 -11.44 -27.19
C GLU A 161 -7.17 -11.20 -26.35
N TYR A 162 -7.06 -10.46 -25.23
CA TYR A 162 -8.14 -10.37 -24.24
C TYR A 162 -8.85 -9.01 -24.16
N ALA A 163 -8.32 -7.92 -24.77
CA ALA A 163 -8.89 -6.59 -24.67
C ALA A 163 -10.36 -6.53 -25.13
N ASP A 164 -10.69 -7.15 -26.27
CA ASP A 164 -12.05 -7.18 -26.81
C ASP A 164 -13.01 -8.05 -25.97
N ARG A 165 -12.46 -8.87 -25.08
CA ARG A 165 -13.23 -9.70 -24.13
C ARG A 165 -13.48 -9.02 -22.79
N GLY A 166 -12.98 -7.77 -22.61
CA GLY A 166 -13.15 -6.98 -21.39
C GLY A 166 -11.96 -7.04 -20.44
N PHE A 167 -10.76 -7.33 -20.96
CA PHE A 167 -9.50 -7.13 -20.24
C PHE A 167 -8.99 -5.70 -20.41
N GLU A 168 -8.38 -5.16 -19.37
CA GLU A 168 -7.73 -3.86 -19.40
C GLU A 168 -6.43 -3.88 -18.59
N ILE A 169 -5.46 -3.05 -18.96
CA ILE A 169 -4.26 -2.82 -18.18
C ILE A 169 -4.27 -1.37 -17.69
N TYR A 170 -4.19 -1.20 -16.38
CA TYR A 170 -3.98 0.07 -15.71
C TYR A 170 -2.53 0.14 -15.25
N GLN A 171 -1.68 0.74 -16.08
CA GLN A 171 -0.24 0.72 -15.87
C GLN A 171 0.24 2.00 -15.18
N ILE A 172 0.83 1.85 -13.99
CA ILE A 172 1.29 2.93 -13.12
C ILE A 172 2.79 3.10 -13.27
N GLY A 173 3.21 4.23 -13.84
CA GLY A 173 4.61 4.62 -13.93
C GLY A 173 5.16 5.06 -12.57
N VAL A 174 6.32 4.52 -12.18
CA VAL A 174 7.05 4.88 -10.95
C VAL A 174 8.30 5.68 -11.35
N ASP A 175 8.09 6.64 -12.23
CA ASP A 175 9.14 7.52 -12.77
C ASP A 175 9.07 8.91 -12.14
N VAL A 176 10.18 9.63 -12.12
CA VAL A 176 10.25 11.02 -11.68
C VAL A 176 10.32 11.98 -12.87
N SER A 177 10.82 11.51 -14.02
CA SER A 177 10.93 12.30 -15.23
C SER A 177 9.73 12.09 -16.14
N LYS A 178 8.98 13.17 -16.36
CA LYS A 178 7.81 13.16 -17.24
C LYS A 178 8.18 12.83 -18.68
N ASP A 179 9.27 13.41 -19.17
CA ASP A 179 9.70 13.25 -20.56
C ASP A 179 10.18 11.82 -20.84
N ILE A 180 10.94 11.22 -19.94
CA ILE A 180 11.40 9.82 -20.08
C ILE A 180 10.20 8.87 -20.12
N TRP A 181 9.25 9.05 -19.21
CA TRP A 181 8.05 8.21 -19.16
C TRP A 181 7.17 8.37 -20.39
N ILE A 182 6.87 9.61 -20.84
CA ILE A 182 6.06 9.87 -22.04
C ILE A 182 6.72 9.26 -23.27
N ASN A 183 8.03 9.48 -23.44
CA ASN A 183 8.77 8.92 -24.57
C ASN A 183 8.69 7.39 -24.57
N ALA A 184 8.87 6.74 -23.42
CA ALA A 184 8.77 5.29 -23.32
C ALA A 184 7.37 4.75 -23.66
N VAL A 185 6.31 5.42 -23.21
CA VAL A 185 4.91 5.06 -23.53
C VAL A 185 4.66 5.19 -25.03
N GLN A 186 5.15 6.27 -25.66
CA GLN A 186 4.96 6.53 -27.10
C GLN A 186 5.84 5.63 -27.98
N GLU A 187 7.11 5.48 -27.68
CA GLU A 187 8.04 4.63 -28.45
C GLU A 187 7.62 3.17 -28.43
N GLN A 188 7.17 2.70 -27.25
CA GLN A 188 6.65 1.35 -27.12
C GLN A 188 5.22 1.21 -27.64
N GLN A 189 4.52 2.29 -28.01
CA GLN A 189 3.14 2.27 -28.47
C GLN A 189 2.23 1.44 -27.56
N LEU A 190 2.23 1.75 -26.25
CA LEU A 190 1.46 1.03 -25.26
C LEU A 190 -0.05 1.27 -25.49
N PRO A 191 -0.85 0.22 -25.76
CA PRO A 191 -2.25 0.38 -26.20
C PRO A 191 -3.25 0.56 -25.04
N TRP A 192 -2.80 0.44 -23.81
CA TRP A 192 -3.61 0.48 -22.59
C TRP A 192 -3.50 1.80 -21.84
N ILE A 193 -4.17 1.86 -20.67
CA ILE A 193 -4.14 3.03 -19.80
C ILE A 193 -2.79 3.12 -19.09
N SER A 194 -1.99 4.13 -19.43
CA SER A 194 -0.72 4.45 -18.77
C SER A 194 -0.85 5.76 -18.00
N VAL A 195 -0.53 5.72 -16.70
CA VAL A 195 -0.64 6.85 -15.77
C VAL A 195 0.62 7.00 -14.91
N CYS A 196 0.94 8.24 -14.47
CA CYS A 196 2.11 8.49 -13.63
C CYS A 196 1.93 9.81 -12.85
N ASP A 197 2.28 9.81 -11.55
CA ASP A 197 2.28 11.00 -10.71
C ASP A 197 3.66 11.70 -10.59
N PHE A 198 4.68 11.14 -11.22
CA PHE A 198 6.07 11.63 -11.24
C PHE A 198 6.71 11.77 -9.86
N ARG A 199 6.22 11.03 -8.86
CA ARG A 199 6.76 10.99 -7.49
C ARG A 199 7.77 9.86 -7.28
N GLY A 200 7.99 9.02 -8.27
CA GLY A 200 8.87 7.89 -8.18
C GLY A 200 8.51 6.97 -7.01
N ARG A 201 9.49 6.63 -6.19
CA ARG A 201 9.28 5.77 -5.01
C ARG A 201 8.43 6.39 -3.90
N ASN A 202 8.13 7.69 -3.98
CA ASN A 202 7.23 8.39 -3.06
C ASN A 202 5.78 8.44 -3.56
N SER A 203 5.46 7.73 -4.64
CA SER A 203 4.09 7.62 -5.13
C SER A 203 3.20 6.96 -4.07
N PRO A 204 2.08 7.58 -3.68
CA PRO A 204 1.12 6.97 -2.77
C PRO A 204 0.58 5.62 -3.27
N ALA A 205 0.48 5.43 -4.59
CA ALA A 205 0.02 4.19 -5.19
C ALA A 205 0.87 2.97 -4.77
N LEU A 206 2.19 3.13 -4.61
CA LEU A 206 3.07 2.07 -4.11
C LEU A 206 2.71 1.64 -2.69
N GLY A 207 2.43 2.62 -1.81
CA GLY A 207 2.01 2.35 -0.43
C GLY A 207 0.66 1.66 -0.37
N LEU A 208 -0.27 2.09 -1.22
CA LEU A 208 -1.62 1.54 -1.33
C LEU A 208 -1.62 0.03 -1.66
N TYR A 209 -0.79 -0.37 -2.60
CA TYR A 209 -0.67 -1.76 -3.04
C TYR A 209 0.46 -2.51 -2.33
N ASN A 210 1.12 -1.90 -1.32
CA ASN A 210 2.27 -2.46 -0.61
C ASN A 210 3.38 -2.95 -1.58
N VAL A 211 3.63 -2.18 -2.63
CA VAL A 211 4.67 -2.47 -3.64
C VAL A 211 6.03 -2.01 -3.13
N GLN A 212 6.93 -2.96 -2.88
CA GLN A 212 8.29 -2.70 -2.39
C GLN A 212 9.36 -2.85 -3.47
N LYS A 213 9.06 -3.62 -4.52
CA LYS A 213 9.96 -3.88 -5.64
C LYS A 213 9.20 -3.66 -6.94
N LEU A 214 9.95 -3.32 -8.00
CA LEU A 214 9.47 -3.28 -9.38
C LEU A 214 10.18 -4.33 -10.22
N PRO A 215 9.50 -4.87 -11.22
CA PRO A 215 8.09 -4.70 -11.51
C PRO A 215 7.20 -5.44 -10.52
N ALA A 216 5.92 -5.06 -10.42
CA ALA A 216 4.91 -5.74 -9.63
C ALA A 216 3.54 -5.55 -10.30
N ASN A 217 2.66 -6.54 -10.22
CA ASN A 217 1.31 -6.40 -10.74
C ASN A 217 0.28 -7.14 -9.89
N PHE A 218 -0.99 -6.77 -10.10
CA PHE A 218 -2.16 -7.32 -9.42
C PHE A 218 -3.26 -7.53 -10.43
N LEU A 219 -3.84 -8.73 -10.48
CA LEU A 219 -4.98 -9.03 -11.31
C LEU A 219 -6.27 -8.86 -10.50
N ILE A 220 -7.17 -8.03 -11.01
CA ILE A 220 -8.49 -7.74 -10.43
C ILE A 220 -9.54 -8.36 -11.34
N ASP A 221 -10.49 -9.11 -10.78
CA ASP A 221 -11.61 -9.68 -11.51
C ASP A 221 -12.72 -8.65 -11.79
N ARG A 222 -13.82 -9.10 -12.43
CA ARG A 222 -14.97 -8.23 -12.76
C ARG A 222 -15.74 -7.75 -11.55
N GLU A 223 -15.67 -8.49 -10.45
CA GLU A 223 -16.27 -8.17 -9.15
C GLU A 223 -15.41 -7.19 -8.34
N GLY A 224 -14.19 -6.88 -8.85
CA GLY A 224 -13.25 -5.99 -8.19
C GLY A 224 -12.38 -6.67 -7.12
N ILE A 225 -12.30 -7.99 -7.12
CA ILE A 225 -11.48 -8.75 -6.17
C ILE A 225 -10.08 -8.94 -6.74
N VAL A 226 -9.04 -8.69 -5.94
CA VAL A 226 -7.66 -9.01 -6.31
C VAL A 226 -7.47 -10.53 -6.22
N VAL A 227 -7.41 -11.19 -7.38
CA VAL A 227 -7.35 -12.66 -7.48
C VAL A 227 -5.93 -13.21 -7.57
N ALA A 228 -4.96 -12.41 -8.01
CA ALA A 228 -3.56 -12.82 -8.11
C ALA A 228 -2.61 -11.61 -8.14
N ARG A 229 -1.31 -11.88 -7.96
CA ARG A 229 -0.26 -10.87 -8.01
C ARG A 229 1.01 -11.44 -8.63
N ASP A 230 1.90 -10.55 -9.06
CA ASP A 230 3.23 -10.86 -9.60
C ASP A 230 3.18 -11.88 -10.75
N LEU A 231 2.22 -11.68 -11.67
CA LEU A 231 1.94 -12.55 -12.82
C LEU A 231 2.76 -12.10 -14.06
N TYR A 232 3.53 -13.03 -14.64
CA TYR A 232 4.32 -12.80 -15.85
C TYR A 232 4.29 -14.04 -16.75
N GLY A 233 4.46 -13.86 -18.07
CA GLY A 233 4.54 -14.93 -19.05
C GLY A 233 3.35 -15.90 -18.95
N THR A 234 3.63 -17.20 -18.92
CA THR A 234 2.60 -18.26 -18.86
C THR A 234 1.74 -18.21 -17.59
N GLY A 235 2.24 -17.59 -16.50
CA GLY A 235 1.46 -17.40 -15.29
C GLY A 235 0.31 -16.43 -15.50
N LEU A 236 0.56 -15.31 -16.20
CA LEU A 236 -0.47 -14.33 -16.55
C LEU A 236 -1.48 -14.93 -17.53
N GLN A 237 -1.02 -15.65 -18.56
CA GLN A 237 -1.92 -16.29 -19.52
C GLN A 237 -2.92 -17.24 -18.84
N ARG A 238 -2.44 -18.15 -17.98
CA ARG A 238 -3.30 -19.08 -17.24
C ARG A 238 -4.29 -18.38 -16.32
N ALA A 239 -3.83 -17.29 -15.65
CA ALA A 239 -4.71 -16.54 -14.78
C ALA A 239 -5.83 -15.84 -15.57
N LEU A 240 -5.54 -15.33 -16.77
CA LEU A 240 -6.53 -14.73 -17.65
C LEU A 240 -7.46 -15.79 -18.27
N GLU A 241 -6.94 -16.93 -18.73
CA GLU A 241 -7.77 -18.05 -19.19
C GLU A 241 -8.86 -18.35 -18.15
N ALA A 242 -8.50 -18.52 -16.88
CA ALA A 242 -9.44 -18.80 -15.79
C ALA A 242 -10.46 -17.67 -15.53
N GLN A 243 -10.18 -16.43 -15.94
CA GLN A 243 -11.13 -15.30 -15.80
C GLN A 243 -12.08 -15.17 -16.99
N PHE A 244 -11.76 -15.81 -18.11
CA PHE A 244 -12.50 -15.68 -19.35
C PHE A 244 -13.12 -17.01 -19.86
N GLU A 245 -12.94 -18.13 -19.13
CA GLU A 245 -13.69 -19.36 -19.33
C GLU A 245 -15.15 -19.20 -18.81
#